data_a5674108c2f352512d2caedcec1c1854
#
_entry.id   a5674108c2f352512d2caedcec1c1854
#
_cell.length_a   1.000
_cell.length_b   1.000
_cell.length_c   1.000
_cell.angle_alpha   90.00
_cell.angle_beta   90.00
_cell.angle_gamma   90.00
#
_symmetry.space_group_name_H-M   'P 1'
#
loop_
_entity.id
_entity.type
_entity.pdbx_description
1 polymer ?
#
loop_
_entity_poly.entity_id
_entity_poly.type
_entity_poly.pdbx_seq_one_letter_code
_entity_poly.pdbx_strand_id
1 'polypeptide(L)'
;MPNKIKPELLSFLTPSAEKLNILVVESVSYLVNLREMFPQANIFLVAAESDTVDNFKTIVDEFYAVNYIEERLPFAAETFDYIIADLLLEQAGHPQDIAAGFSRFLKETGSLLTSFRNIRHWSVLEELRDGHYYSVVTRLFAREEFERLLYASFYKMVHITPQKRPNDKIAAEFIAAGFANIHDDLNTEFWLVKADRSMPEMALLKSMYNKEIRKKLALLLHRIEYGIDTLKTCKEFWQFYQENLLFPDYTAAFIKQAVFHGESFYKNLLQNSPDRKADILAMLQSARDNAITAEEILYLDELIDGFKI
;
A
#
# COMPACT_ATOMS: atom_id res chain seq x y z
N MET A 1 13.03 -16.98 18.46
CA MET A 1 14.36 -16.40 18.11
C MET A 1 14.23 -14.90 18.21
N PRO A 2 15.18 -14.14 18.78
CA PRO A 2 15.08 -12.69 18.81
C PRO A 2 14.97 -12.16 17.38
N ASN A 3 14.01 -11.26 17.16
CA ASN A 3 13.80 -10.61 15.86
C ASN A 3 15.11 -9.91 15.46
N LYS A 4 15.82 -10.51 14.51
CA LYS A 4 17.01 -9.89 13.94
C LYS A 4 16.55 -8.69 13.13
N ILE A 5 17.05 -7.49 13.47
CA ILE A 5 16.78 -6.29 12.67
C ILE A 5 17.08 -6.57 11.20
N LYS A 6 16.18 -6.13 10.33
CA LYS A 6 16.35 -6.17 8.88
C LYS A 6 16.56 -4.73 8.39
N PRO A 7 17.83 -4.23 8.37
CA PRO A 7 18.10 -2.85 7.98
C PRO A 7 17.52 -2.50 6.61
N GLU A 8 17.45 -3.49 5.72
CA GLU A 8 16.90 -3.35 4.38
C GLU A 8 15.40 -2.99 4.38
N LEU A 9 14.65 -3.29 5.46
CA LEU A 9 13.26 -2.84 5.59
C LEU A 9 13.18 -1.31 5.62
N LEU A 10 14.13 -0.65 6.26
CA LEU A 10 14.18 0.80 6.33
C LEU A 10 14.69 1.43 5.01
N SER A 11 15.25 0.67 4.07
CA SER A 11 15.67 1.18 2.76
C SER A 11 14.51 1.69 1.90
N PHE A 12 13.28 1.31 2.22
CA PHE A 12 12.08 1.88 1.62
C PHE A 12 11.82 3.34 2.04
N LEU A 13 12.50 3.83 3.07
CA LEU A 13 12.32 5.17 3.62
C LEU A 13 13.49 6.07 3.20
N THR A 14 13.17 7.32 2.91
CA THR A 14 14.18 8.36 2.68
C THR A 14 14.32 9.21 3.95
N PRO A 15 15.53 9.37 4.51
CA PRO A 15 15.75 10.22 5.68
C PRO A 15 15.24 11.65 5.45
N SER A 16 14.59 12.22 6.46
CA SER A 16 14.01 13.57 6.38
C SER A 16 14.06 14.27 7.74
N ALA A 17 14.21 15.59 7.74
CA ALA A 17 14.07 16.44 8.91
C ALA A 17 12.63 16.96 9.11
N GLU A 18 11.66 16.44 8.39
CA GLU A 18 10.25 16.81 8.55
C GLU A 18 9.66 16.25 9.84
N LYS A 19 8.64 16.95 10.35
CA LYS A 19 7.86 16.46 11.49
C LYS A 19 6.88 15.40 11.01
N LEU A 20 7.30 14.15 11.07
CA LEU A 20 6.51 12.98 10.75
C LEU A 20 5.97 12.32 12.01
N ASN A 21 4.85 11.63 11.92
CA ASN A 21 4.35 10.74 12.97
C ASN A 21 4.63 9.30 12.56
N ILE A 22 5.44 8.61 13.33
CA ILE A 22 5.85 7.22 13.06
C ILE A 22 5.36 6.33 14.20
N LEU A 23 4.54 5.34 13.87
CA LEU A 23 4.11 4.31 14.80
C LEU A 23 5.00 3.07 14.66
N VAL A 24 5.55 2.61 15.76
CA VAL A 24 6.30 1.34 15.84
C VAL A 24 5.48 0.37 16.69
N VAL A 25 5.14 -0.79 16.13
CA VAL A 25 4.36 -1.82 16.84
C VAL A 25 5.28 -3.03 17.06
N GLU A 26 5.58 -3.37 18.32
CA GLU A 26 6.46 -4.46 18.78
C GLU A 26 7.90 -4.47 18.17
N SER A 27 8.16 -3.60 17.23
CA SER A 27 9.37 -3.60 16.39
C SER A 27 10.48 -2.69 16.96
N VAL A 28 10.75 -2.80 18.25
CA VAL A 28 11.67 -1.91 19.02
C VAL A 28 13.10 -1.85 18.48
N SER A 29 13.56 -2.90 17.80
CA SER A 29 14.90 -2.95 17.20
C SER A 29 15.16 -1.89 16.14
N TYR A 30 14.11 -1.30 15.58
CA TYR A 30 14.19 -0.25 14.55
C TYR A 30 14.26 1.17 15.13
N LEU A 31 13.95 1.38 16.41
CA LEU A 31 13.79 2.70 17.03
C LEU A 31 15.03 3.59 16.89
N VAL A 32 16.23 3.05 17.14
CA VAL A 32 17.49 3.82 17.03
C VAL A 32 17.68 4.32 15.61
N ASN A 33 17.57 3.44 14.62
CA ASN A 33 17.73 3.80 13.22
C ASN A 33 16.66 4.79 12.75
N LEU A 34 15.40 4.63 13.21
CA LEU A 34 14.33 5.56 12.88
C LEU A 34 14.60 6.95 13.44
N ARG A 35 15.10 7.07 14.68
CA ARG A 35 15.46 8.37 15.27
C ARG A 35 16.62 9.04 14.52
N GLU A 36 17.60 8.26 14.08
CA GLU A 36 18.72 8.77 13.26
C GLU A 36 18.23 9.26 11.88
N MET A 37 17.35 8.51 11.23
CA MET A 37 16.79 8.88 9.91
C MET A 37 15.82 10.06 9.99
N PHE A 38 15.07 10.18 11.09
CA PHE A 38 13.98 11.15 11.27
C PHE A 38 14.13 11.89 12.62
N PRO A 39 15.11 12.77 12.78
CA PRO A 39 15.43 13.38 14.07
C PRO A 39 14.32 14.25 14.65
N GLN A 40 13.43 14.77 13.83
CA GLN A 40 12.30 15.61 14.25
C GLN A 40 10.94 14.88 14.24
N ALA A 41 10.90 13.59 13.94
CA ALA A 41 9.66 12.82 13.95
C ALA A 41 9.16 12.59 15.38
N ASN A 42 7.84 12.53 15.55
CA ASN A 42 7.20 11.99 16.74
C ASN A 42 7.14 10.47 16.59
N ILE A 43 7.85 9.74 17.43
CA ILE A 43 7.89 8.29 17.44
C ILE A 43 6.97 7.76 18.54
N PHE A 44 5.94 7.05 18.12
CA PHE A 44 4.98 6.36 18.97
C PHE A 44 5.34 4.88 19.03
N LEU A 45 5.40 4.32 20.22
CA LEU A 45 5.64 2.90 20.41
C LEU A 45 4.42 2.24 21.03
N VAL A 46 3.98 1.14 20.42
CA VAL A 46 3.02 0.20 20.98
C VAL A 46 3.73 -1.13 21.23
N ALA A 47 3.67 -1.62 22.47
CA ALA A 47 4.17 -2.94 22.83
C ALA A 47 3.32 -3.52 23.96
N ALA A 48 3.15 -4.85 23.98
CA ALA A 48 2.39 -5.52 25.03
C ALA A 48 3.10 -5.46 26.39
N GLU A 49 4.44 -5.47 26.39
CA GLU A 49 5.27 -5.47 27.61
C GLU A 49 5.80 -4.07 27.91
N SER A 50 5.48 -3.55 29.11
CA SER A 50 5.92 -2.23 29.58
C SER A 50 7.45 -2.13 29.80
N ASP A 51 8.08 -3.22 30.18
CA ASP A 51 9.52 -3.27 30.49
C ASP A 51 10.40 -3.02 29.24
N THR A 52 9.84 -3.21 28.07
CA THR A 52 10.49 -2.96 26.78
C THR A 52 10.86 -1.47 26.61
N VAL A 53 10.14 -0.57 27.26
CA VAL A 53 10.27 0.90 27.07
C VAL A 53 11.42 1.50 27.84
N ASP A 54 11.80 0.93 28.99
CA ASP A 54 12.80 1.54 29.85
C ASP A 54 14.13 1.81 29.13
N ASN A 55 14.50 0.98 28.18
CA ASN A 55 15.70 1.14 27.36
C ASN A 55 15.55 2.18 26.23
N PHE A 56 14.34 2.62 25.90
CA PHE A 56 14.07 3.48 24.75
C PHE A 56 13.37 4.80 25.09
N LYS A 57 13.23 5.14 26.37
CA LYS A 57 12.56 6.37 26.86
C LYS A 57 13.10 7.67 26.25
N THR A 58 14.34 7.70 25.82
CA THR A 58 14.96 8.89 25.21
C THR A 58 14.74 8.96 23.69
N ILE A 59 14.26 7.87 23.08
CA ILE A 59 14.08 7.73 21.64
C ILE A 59 12.62 7.87 21.26
N VAL A 60 11.72 7.41 22.12
CA VAL A 60 10.27 7.36 21.92
C VAL A 60 9.63 8.59 22.54
N ASP A 61 8.74 9.26 21.81
CA ASP A 61 8.02 10.44 22.32
C ASP A 61 6.76 10.02 23.11
N GLU A 62 6.06 8.97 22.65
CA GLU A 62 4.87 8.42 23.31
C GLU A 62 4.90 6.89 23.32
N PHE A 63 4.50 6.29 24.46
CA PHE A 63 4.40 4.85 24.62
C PHE A 63 3.02 4.41 25.08
N TYR A 64 2.55 3.31 24.48
CA TYR A 64 1.29 2.68 24.81
C TYR A 64 1.50 1.19 25.10
N ALA A 65 1.23 0.77 26.34
CA ALA A 65 1.21 -0.64 26.73
C ALA A 65 -0.13 -1.25 26.29
N VAL A 66 -0.18 -1.80 25.09
CA VAL A 66 -1.41 -2.33 24.49
C VAL A 66 -1.08 -3.61 23.72
N ASN A 67 -1.84 -4.67 23.97
CA ASN A 67 -1.79 -5.87 23.14
C ASN A 67 -2.59 -5.63 21.84
N TYR A 68 -1.91 -5.28 20.77
CA TYR A 68 -2.50 -4.95 19.48
C TYR A 68 -3.34 -6.09 18.84
N ILE A 69 -3.18 -7.33 19.30
CA ILE A 69 -3.93 -8.49 18.82
C ILE A 69 -5.33 -8.52 19.43
N GLU A 70 -5.46 -8.14 20.69
CA GLU A 70 -6.69 -8.26 21.48
C GLU A 70 -7.41 -6.92 21.69
N GLU A 71 -6.67 -5.82 21.67
CA GLU A 71 -7.14 -4.49 22.01
C GLU A 71 -7.10 -3.54 20.81
N ARG A 72 -8.03 -2.58 20.81
CA ARG A 72 -8.00 -1.50 19.83
C ARG A 72 -6.90 -0.50 20.18
N LEU A 73 -6.09 -0.15 19.19
CA LEU A 73 -5.13 0.92 19.34
C LEU A 73 -5.84 2.28 19.54
N PRO A 74 -5.40 3.10 20.51
CA PRO A 74 -6.07 4.34 20.92
C PRO A 74 -5.76 5.53 20.01
N PHE A 75 -5.69 5.32 18.71
CA PHE A 75 -5.32 6.37 17.76
C PHE A 75 -6.49 6.82 16.90
N ALA A 76 -6.47 8.10 16.52
CA ALA A 76 -7.38 8.64 15.54
C ALA A 76 -7.02 8.12 14.13
N ALA A 77 -8.00 8.13 13.23
CA ALA A 77 -7.74 7.85 11.83
C ALA A 77 -6.80 8.90 11.23
N GLU A 78 -5.99 8.50 10.26
CA GLU A 78 -5.13 9.40 9.48
C GLU A 78 -4.08 10.15 10.33
N THR A 79 -3.51 9.48 11.34
CA THR A 79 -2.53 10.05 12.26
C THR A 79 -1.10 9.87 11.79
N PHE A 80 -0.75 8.72 11.23
CA PHE A 80 0.63 8.32 10.99
C PHE A 80 1.07 8.44 9.53
N ASP A 81 2.31 8.88 9.35
CA ASP A 81 3.01 8.88 8.06
C ASP A 81 3.57 7.48 7.76
N TYR A 82 4.11 6.83 8.79
CA TYR A 82 4.63 5.46 8.69
C TYR A 82 4.18 4.61 9.87
N ILE A 83 3.91 3.34 9.60
CA ILE A 83 3.73 2.29 10.60
C ILE A 83 4.77 1.21 10.36
N ILE A 84 5.58 0.89 11.36
CA ILE A 84 6.58 -0.17 11.32
C ILE A 84 6.08 -1.33 12.16
N ALA A 85 5.84 -2.47 11.52
CA ALA A 85 5.25 -3.66 12.15
C ALA A 85 5.89 -4.94 11.58
N ASP A 86 7.18 -5.15 11.91
CA ASP A 86 8.00 -6.23 11.37
C ASP A 86 7.57 -7.60 11.88
N LEU A 87 7.29 -8.56 10.98
CA LEU A 87 6.82 -9.94 11.25
C LEU A 87 5.51 -10.04 12.04
N LEU A 88 4.81 -8.93 12.21
CA LEU A 88 3.69 -8.84 13.14
C LEU A 88 2.44 -9.53 12.60
N LEU A 89 2.20 -9.45 11.30
CA LEU A 89 1.03 -10.05 10.66
C LEU A 89 1.09 -11.59 10.66
N GLU A 90 2.27 -12.18 10.78
CA GLU A 90 2.44 -13.64 10.93
C GLU A 90 1.90 -14.16 12.27
N GLN A 91 1.94 -13.32 13.30
CA GLN A 91 1.56 -13.68 14.67
C GLN A 91 0.06 -13.45 14.92
N ALA A 92 -0.61 -12.77 14.01
CA ALA A 92 -2.01 -12.40 14.15
C ALA A 92 -2.95 -13.54 13.76
N GLY A 93 -3.96 -13.82 14.57
CA GLY A 93 -5.02 -14.75 14.23
C GLY A 93 -5.85 -14.27 13.02
N HIS A 94 -6.06 -12.96 12.93
CA HIS A 94 -6.78 -12.28 11.85
C HIS A 94 -5.90 -11.20 11.21
N PRO A 95 -4.87 -11.57 10.41
CA PRO A 95 -3.89 -10.61 9.88
C PRO A 95 -4.50 -9.55 8.97
N GLN A 96 -5.58 -9.88 8.26
CA GLN A 96 -6.29 -8.93 7.41
C GLN A 96 -6.94 -7.81 8.23
N ASP A 97 -7.56 -8.12 9.37
CA ASP A 97 -8.20 -7.13 10.23
C ASP A 97 -7.18 -6.19 10.86
N ILE A 98 -6.02 -6.73 11.28
CA ILE A 98 -4.89 -5.93 11.80
C ILE A 98 -4.35 -5.00 10.72
N ALA A 99 -4.08 -5.53 9.51
CA ALA A 99 -3.58 -4.73 8.39
C ALA A 99 -4.58 -3.64 7.97
N ALA A 100 -5.89 -3.94 7.95
CA ALA A 100 -6.95 -2.98 7.69
C ALA A 100 -7.04 -1.90 8.78
N GLY A 101 -6.84 -2.28 10.05
CA GLY A 101 -6.75 -1.35 11.17
C GLY A 101 -5.58 -0.37 10.98
N PHE A 102 -4.40 -0.87 10.64
CA PHE A 102 -3.24 -0.03 10.34
C PHE A 102 -3.48 0.91 9.15
N SER A 103 -4.10 0.42 8.08
CA SER A 103 -4.46 1.26 6.93
C SER A 103 -5.34 2.45 7.34
N ARG A 104 -6.26 2.27 8.30
CA ARG A 104 -7.11 3.34 8.81
C ARG A 104 -6.33 4.41 9.58
N PHE A 105 -5.28 4.02 10.32
CA PHE A 105 -4.46 4.96 11.09
C PHE A 105 -3.45 5.72 10.23
N LEU A 106 -3.08 5.18 9.06
CA LEU A 106 -2.20 5.87 8.13
C LEU A 106 -2.88 7.09 7.51
N LYS A 107 -2.13 8.17 7.32
CA LYS A 107 -2.51 9.26 6.44
C LYS A 107 -2.66 8.74 5.00
N GLU A 108 -3.29 9.50 4.13
CA GLU A 108 -3.44 9.08 2.73
C GLU A 108 -2.10 8.88 2.01
N THR A 109 -1.07 9.64 2.41
CA THR A 109 0.31 9.51 1.94
C THR A 109 1.11 8.47 2.72
N GLY A 110 0.51 7.83 3.71
CA GLY A 110 1.21 6.98 4.66
C GLY A 110 1.43 5.57 4.15
N SER A 111 2.45 4.91 4.72
CA SER A 111 2.86 3.56 4.34
C SER A 111 3.04 2.66 5.57
N LEU A 112 2.66 1.39 5.41
CA LEU A 112 3.01 0.30 6.32
C LEU A 112 4.33 -0.33 5.85
N LEU A 113 5.28 -0.49 6.76
CA LEU A 113 6.48 -1.30 6.58
C LEU A 113 6.36 -2.55 7.43
N THR A 114 6.46 -3.70 6.79
CA THR A 114 6.38 -5.01 7.44
C THR A 114 7.25 -6.02 6.70
N SER A 115 7.41 -7.19 7.24
CA SER A 115 7.99 -8.32 6.55
C SER A 115 7.26 -9.60 6.92
N PHE A 116 7.48 -10.65 6.15
CA PHE A 116 6.98 -11.99 6.47
C PHE A 116 7.99 -13.05 6.03
N ARG A 117 7.97 -14.18 6.76
CA ARG A 117 8.79 -15.35 6.44
C ARG A 117 8.14 -16.12 5.29
N ASN A 118 8.95 -16.42 4.30
CA ASN A 118 8.48 -17.09 3.09
C ASN A 118 8.29 -18.58 3.31
N ILE A 119 7.06 -19.08 3.18
CA ILE A 119 6.74 -20.51 3.28
C ILE A 119 7.47 -21.35 2.22
N ARG A 120 7.84 -20.74 1.09
CA ARG A 120 8.50 -21.42 -0.03
C ARG A 120 10.03 -21.46 0.07
N HIS A 121 10.62 -20.83 1.11
CA HIS A 121 12.06 -20.86 1.31
C HIS A 121 12.55 -22.30 1.52
N TRP A 122 13.69 -22.66 0.93
CA TRP A 122 14.24 -24.00 0.97
C TRP A 122 14.30 -24.60 2.38
N SER A 123 14.65 -23.82 3.39
CA SER A 123 14.75 -24.34 4.77
C SER A 123 13.38 -24.71 5.37
N VAL A 124 12.32 -24.00 5.00
CA VAL A 124 10.95 -24.33 5.43
C VAL A 124 10.48 -25.61 4.74
N LEU A 125 10.79 -25.73 3.45
CA LEU A 125 10.43 -26.93 2.67
C LEU A 125 11.19 -28.16 3.15
N GLU A 126 12.47 -28.03 3.58
CA GLU A 126 13.21 -29.15 4.21
C GLU A 126 12.57 -29.58 5.52
N GLU A 127 12.25 -28.62 6.41
CA GLU A 127 11.55 -28.91 7.67
C GLU A 127 10.23 -29.67 7.42
N LEU A 128 9.45 -29.21 6.43
CA LEU A 128 8.19 -29.86 6.04
C LEU A 128 8.42 -31.27 5.43
N ARG A 129 9.43 -31.44 4.59
CA ARG A 129 9.82 -32.75 4.01
C ARG A 129 10.19 -33.74 5.09
N ASP A 130 10.87 -33.26 6.13
CA ASP A 130 11.31 -34.10 7.26
C ASP A 130 10.21 -34.30 8.32
N GLY A 131 8.99 -33.83 8.05
CA GLY A 131 7.83 -33.95 8.93
C GLY A 131 7.80 -32.98 10.11
N HIS A 132 8.59 -31.92 10.06
CA HIS A 132 8.70 -30.95 11.13
C HIS A 132 7.97 -29.64 10.75
N TYR A 133 6.98 -29.25 11.54
CA TYR A 133 6.37 -27.94 11.50
C TYR A 133 6.12 -27.47 12.93
N TYR A 134 7.06 -26.74 13.47
CA TYR A 134 7.06 -26.38 14.88
C TYR A 134 6.32 -25.07 15.20
N SER A 135 5.84 -24.36 14.20
CA SER A 135 5.20 -23.07 14.46
C SER A 135 3.74 -23.24 14.81
N VAL A 136 3.45 -23.28 16.10
CA VAL A 136 2.07 -23.37 16.60
C VAL A 136 1.35 -22.00 16.53
N VAL A 137 2.11 -20.90 16.44
CA VAL A 137 1.58 -19.52 16.60
C VAL A 137 1.89 -18.62 15.39
N THR A 138 2.79 -19.01 14.50
CA THR A 138 3.21 -18.18 13.40
C THR A 138 2.64 -18.70 12.08
N ARG A 139 1.92 -17.84 11.37
CA ARG A 139 1.41 -18.13 10.03
C ARG A 139 2.49 -17.81 9.00
N LEU A 140 2.83 -18.76 8.16
CA LEU A 140 3.72 -18.52 7.03
C LEU A 140 2.90 -18.15 5.78
N PHE A 141 3.44 -17.27 4.96
CA PHE A 141 2.79 -16.79 3.74
C PHE A 141 3.63 -17.06 2.50
N ALA A 142 2.95 -17.31 1.39
CA ALA A 142 3.54 -17.12 0.08
C ALA A 142 3.43 -15.64 -0.33
N ARG A 143 4.29 -15.19 -1.25
CA ARG A 143 4.35 -13.79 -1.69
C ARG A 143 3.00 -13.29 -2.19
N GLU A 144 2.36 -14.01 -3.11
CA GLU A 144 1.09 -13.60 -3.72
C GLU A 144 -0.07 -13.62 -2.71
N GLU A 145 -0.04 -14.51 -1.73
CA GLU A 145 -1.04 -14.57 -0.66
C GLU A 145 -0.96 -13.33 0.21
N PHE A 146 0.25 -12.93 0.61
CA PHE A 146 0.46 -11.75 1.43
C PHE A 146 0.14 -10.45 0.69
N GLU A 147 0.49 -10.37 -0.59
CA GLU A 147 0.14 -9.24 -1.45
C GLU A 147 -1.39 -9.06 -1.56
N ARG A 148 -2.13 -10.14 -1.82
CA ARG A 148 -3.61 -10.12 -1.84
C ARG A 148 -4.21 -9.70 -0.50
N LEU A 149 -3.64 -10.17 0.62
CA LEU A 149 -4.06 -9.76 1.96
C LEU A 149 -3.95 -8.24 2.11
N LEU A 150 -2.86 -7.62 1.67
CA LEU A 150 -2.67 -6.18 1.78
C LEU A 150 -3.64 -5.40 0.89
N TYR A 151 -3.86 -5.84 -0.36
CA TYR A 151 -4.88 -5.21 -1.22
C TYR A 151 -6.29 -5.32 -0.62
N ALA A 152 -6.63 -6.48 -0.03
CA ALA A 152 -7.90 -6.66 0.69
C ALA A 152 -7.99 -5.82 1.97
N SER A 153 -6.86 -5.35 2.50
CA SER A 153 -6.75 -4.47 3.68
C SER A 153 -6.66 -2.97 3.33
N PHE A 154 -7.12 -2.59 2.13
CA PHE A 154 -7.22 -1.21 1.63
C PHE A 154 -5.91 -0.51 1.27
N TYR A 155 -4.79 -1.22 1.13
CA TYR A 155 -3.59 -0.69 0.51
C TYR A 155 -3.76 -0.63 -1.01
N LYS A 156 -3.14 0.35 -1.66
CA LYS A 156 -3.30 0.60 -3.11
C LYS A 156 -2.05 0.28 -3.91
N MET A 157 -0.89 0.25 -3.27
CA MET A 157 0.37 -0.15 -3.87
C MET A 157 1.17 -0.97 -2.87
N VAL A 158 1.73 -2.07 -3.33
CA VAL A 158 2.52 -2.99 -2.50
C VAL A 158 3.85 -3.23 -3.19
N HIS A 159 4.93 -2.79 -2.54
CA HIS A 159 6.30 -3.03 -2.97
C HIS A 159 6.88 -4.16 -2.14
N ILE A 160 7.38 -5.19 -2.79
CA ILE A 160 7.93 -6.38 -2.13
C ILE A 160 9.35 -6.60 -2.64
N THR A 161 10.31 -6.67 -1.70
CA THR A 161 11.73 -6.89 -1.98
C THR A 161 12.22 -8.16 -1.27
N PRO A 162 13.00 -9.04 -1.92
CA PRO A 162 13.50 -10.26 -1.31
C PRO A 162 14.68 -9.99 -0.36
N GLN A 163 14.66 -10.59 0.82
CA GLN A 163 15.85 -10.81 1.65
C GLN A 163 16.29 -12.25 1.48
N LYS A 164 17.40 -12.46 0.78
CA LYS A 164 17.85 -13.77 0.34
C LYS A 164 18.74 -14.46 1.38
N ARG A 165 18.56 -15.77 1.52
CA ARG A 165 19.49 -16.70 2.14
C ARG A 165 19.65 -17.89 1.20
N PRO A 166 20.53 -17.80 0.19
CA PRO A 166 20.59 -18.78 -0.89
C PRO A 166 21.19 -20.12 -0.43
N ASN A 167 20.67 -21.21 -1.00
CA ASN A 167 21.30 -22.50 -1.05
C ASN A 167 20.94 -23.16 -2.38
N ASP A 168 21.74 -22.84 -3.40
CA ASP A 168 21.45 -23.22 -4.79
C ASP A 168 21.38 -24.75 -4.97
N LYS A 169 22.10 -25.54 -4.16
CA LYS A 169 22.06 -27.00 -4.23
C LYS A 169 20.69 -27.52 -3.81
N ILE A 170 20.19 -27.07 -2.66
CA ILE A 170 18.89 -27.51 -2.15
C ILE A 170 17.76 -26.94 -3.00
N ALA A 171 17.87 -25.69 -3.43
CA ALA A 171 16.89 -25.09 -4.34
C ALA A 171 16.78 -25.88 -5.65
N ALA A 172 17.91 -26.33 -6.21
CA ALA A 172 17.93 -27.16 -7.41
C ALA A 172 17.27 -28.55 -7.19
N GLU A 173 17.40 -29.15 -6.01
CA GLU A 173 16.71 -30.40 -5.65
C GLU A 173 15.19 -30.20 -5.66
N PHE A 174 14.68 -29.11 -5.08
CA PHE A 174 13.25 -28.80 -5.10
C PHE A 174 12.73 -28.47 -6.51
N ILE A 175 13.51 -27.76 -7.33
CA ILE A 175 13.15 -27.51 -8.73
C ILE A 175 13.07 -28.84 -9.50
N ALA A 176 14.02 -29.74 -9.32
CA ALA A 176 13.99 -31.07 -9.92
C ALA A 176 12.81 -31.93 -9.45
N ALA A 177 12.32 -31.71 -8.24
CA ALA A 177 11.10 -32.30 -7.70
C ALA A 177 9.80 -31.63 -8.21
N GLY A 178 9.88 -30.62 -9.08
CA GLY A 178 8.73 -29.97 -9.71
C GLY A 178 8.26 -28.68 -9.03
N PHE A 179 9.02 -28.13 -8.06
CA PHE A 179 8.71 -26.82 -7.48
C PHE A 179 9.08 -25.70 -8.46
N ALA A 180 8.14 -24.79 -8.72
CA ALA A 180 8.44 -23.58 -9.44
C ALA A 180 9.31 -22.66 -8.55
N ASN A 181 10.25 -21.92 -9.14
CA ASN A 181 11.07 -20.90 -8.45
C ASN A 181 10.81 -19.53 -9.05
N ILE A 182 9.58 -19.05 -8.89
CA ILE A 182 9.16 -17.74 -9.38
C ILE A 182 9.75 -16.68 -8.45
N HIS A 183 10.35 -15.62 -9.01
CA HIS A 183 11.02 -14.55 -8.26
C HIS A 183 12.17 -15.02 -7.36
N ASP A 184 12.76 -16.19 -7.63
CA ASP A 184 13.79 -16.81 -6.80
C ASP A 184 13.33 -17.02 -5.34
N ASP A 185 12.07 -17.41 -5.18
CA ASP A 185 11.41 -17.55 -3.89
C ASP A 185 11.98 -18.69 -3.05
N LEU A 186 12.53 -19.75 -3.67
CA LEU A 186 13.21 -20.81 -2.94
C LEU A 186 14.46 -20.32 -2.17
N ASN A 187 15.13 -19.29 -2.66
CA ASN A 187 16.30 -18.66 -2.03
C ASN A 187 15.95 -17.43 -1.18
N THR A 188 14.68 -17.02 -1.15
CA THR A 188 14.21 -15.84 -0.41
C THR A 188 13.68 -16.26 0.96
N GLU A 189 14.37 -15.90 2.04
CA GLU A 189 13.99 -16.26 3.42
C GLU A 189 12.87 -15.35 3.95
N PHE A 190 13.00 -14.04 3.72
CA PHE A 190 11.98 -13.05 4.09
C PHE A 190 11.63 -12.19 2.89
N TRP A 191 10.37 -11.78 2.84
CA TRP A 191 9.91 -10.74 1.96
C TRP A 191 9.72 -9.45 2.76
N LEU A 192 10.42 -8.40 2.36
CA LEU A 192 10.30 -7.06 2.92
C LEU A 192 9.25 -6.30 2.14
N VAL A 193 8.35 -5.63 2.85
CA VAL A 193 7.14 -5.06 2.26
C VAL A 193 6.97 -3.61 2.69
N LYS A 194 6.74 -2.73 1.71
CA LYS A 194 6.17 -1.41 1.89
C LYS A 194 4.80 -1.39 1.22
N ALA A 195 3.77 -1.11 1.98
CA ALA A 195 2.39 -1.03 1.48
C ALA A 195 1.87 0.40 1.65
N ASP A 196 1.59 1.06 0.54
CA ASP A 196 1.11 2.44 0.51
C ASP A 196 -0.41 2.48 0.57
N ARG A 197 -0.96 3.33 1.44
CA ARG A 197 -2.41 3.55 1.55
C ARG A 197 -3.00 4.12 0.27
N SER A 198 -2.23 4.95 -0.44
CA SER A 198 -2.60 5.52 -1.75
C SER A 198 -1.45 5.35 -2.73
N MET A 199 -1.73 5.43 -4.02
CA MET A 199 -0.67 5.51 -5.02
C MET A 199 0.19 6.77 -4.78
N PRO A 200 1.54 6.69 -4.81
CA PRO A 200 2.44 7.81 -4.49
C PRO A 200 2.17 9.07 -5.32
N GLU A 201 1.89 8.89 -6.61
CA GLU A 201 1.54 9.98 -7.53
C GLU A 201 0.25 10.69 -7.10
N MET A 202 -0.70 9.92 -6.52
CA MET A 202 -1.94 10.46 -5.97
C MET A 202 -1.77 11.12 -4.61
N ALA A 203 -0.80 10.67 -3.84
CA ALA A 203 -0.57 11.16 -2.49
C ALA A 203 -0.19 12.65 -2.50
N LEU A 204 0.70 13.06 -3.39
CA LEU A 204 1.08 14.45 -3.60
C LEU A 204 -0.10 15.32 -4.05
N LEU A 205 -0.93 14.77 -4.96
CA LEU A 205 -2.08 15.47 -5.51
C LEU A 205 -3.27 15.51 -4.51
N LYS A 206 -3.43 14.50 -3.67
CA LYS A 206 -4.47 14.49 -2.61
C LYS A 206 -4.24 15.53 -1.54
N SER A 207 -3.00 15.91 -1.25
CA SER A 207 -2.70 16.99 -0.32
C SER A 207 -3.19 18.35 -0.82
N MET A 208 -3.38 18.52 -2.14
CA MET A 208 -3.82 19.76 -2.77
C MET A 208 -5.34 19.98 -2.67
N TYR A 209 -6.13 18.92 -2.49
CA TYR A 209 -7.59 18.98 -2.46
C TYR A 209 -8.14 18.41 -1.15
N ASN A 210 -8.98 19.18 -0.49
CA ASN A 210 -9.58 18.78 0.78
C ASN A 210 -10.62 17.65 0.61
N LYS A 211 -11.02 17.07 1.73
CA LYS A 211 -11.93 15.91 1.77
C LYS A 211 -13.30 16.20 1.09
N GLU A 212 -13.79 17.43 1.20
CA GLU A 212 -15.10 17.81 0.62
C GLU A 212 -15.03 17.88 -0.90
N ILE A 213 -13.93 18.45 -1.44
CA ILE A 213 -13.68 18.48 -2.88
C ILE A 213 -13.62 17.05 -3.43
N ARG A 214 -12.89 16.16 -2.77
CA ARG A 214 -12.75 14.76 -3.20
C ARG A 214 -14.06 13.99 -3.15
N LYS A 215 -14.87 14.19 -2.11
CA LYS A 215 -16.20 13.56 -2.00
C LYS A 215 -17.14 14.03 -3.11
N LYS A 216 -17.15 15.32 -3.39
CA LYS A 216 -17.98 15.87 -4.46
C LYS A 216 -17.53 15.39 -5.82
N LEU A 217 -16.20 15.33 -6.06
CA LEU A 217 -15.64 14.79 -7.29
C LEU A 217 -16.05 13.32 -7.47
N ALA A 218 -15.86 12.46 -6.46
CA ALA A 218 -16.27 11.07 -6.51
C ALA A 218 -17.76 10.89 -6.83
N LEU A 219 -18.63 11.70 -6.23
CA LEU A 219 -20.07 11.67 -6.50
C LEU A 219 -20.36 12.01 -7.96
N LEU A 220 -19.72 13.03 -8.53
CA LEU A 220 -19.90 13.42 -9.93
C LEU A 220 -19.40 12.32 -10.87
N LEU A 221 -18.23 11.73 -10.59
CA LEU A 221 -17.69 10.64 -11.42
C LEU A 221 -18.63 9.42 -11.42
N HIS A 222 -19.13 8.99 -10.26
CA HIS A 222 -20.08 7.87 -10.20
C HIS A 222 -21.39 8.17 -10.90
N ARG A 223 -21.92 9.38 -10.82
CA ARG A 223 -23.13 9.74 -11.57
C ARG A 223 -22.92 9.69 -13.08
N ILE A 224 -21.74 10.09 -13.57
CA ILE A 224 -21.37 9.95 -14.99
C ILE A 224 -21.24 8.47 -15.36
N GLU A 225 -20.51 7.68 -14.53
CA GLU A 225 -20.31 6.25 -14.72
C GLU A 225 -21.63 5.50 -14.90
N TYR A 226 -22.59 5.76 -14.01
CA TYR A 226 -23.89 5.07 -14.01
C TYR A 226 -24.97 5.75 -14.87
N GLY A 227 -24.62 6.77 -15.64
CA GLY A 227 -25.54 7.41 -16.57
C GLY A 227 -26.64 8.24 -15.91
N ILE A 228 -26.43 8.74 -14.68
CA ILE A 228 -27.44 9.48 -13.91
C ILE A 228 -27.45 10.95 -14.35
N ASP A 229 -28.51 11.40 -15.00
CA ASP A 229 -28.66 12.77 -15.51
C ASP A 229 -27.40 13.27 -16.23
N THR A 230 -26.85 12.44 -17.13
CA THR A 230 -25.48 12.53 -17.63
C THR A 230 -25.13 13.91 -18.18
N LEU A 231 -26.02 14.51 -19.00
CA LEU A 231 -25.78 15.83 -19.59
C LEU A 231 -25.63 16.91 -18.51
N LYS A 232 -26.49 16.88 -17.50
CA LYS A 232 -26.43 17.84 -16.38
C LYS A 232 -25.20 17.56 -15.51
N THR A 233 -24.95 16.31 -15.21
CA THR A 233 -23.82 15.88 -14.38
C THR A 233 -22.47 16.22 -15.04
N CYS A 234 -22.33 16.05 -16.34
CA CYS A 234 -21.11 16.45 -17.06
C CYS A 234 -20.90 17.97 -17.01
N LYS A 235 -21.96 18.79 -17.14
CA LYS A 235 -21.84 20.23 -16.95
C LYS A 235 -21.40 20.61 -15.55
N GLU A 236 -22.01 20.00 -14.51
CA GLU A 236 -21.62 20.19 -13.11
C GLU A 236 -20.17 19.74 -12.86
N PHE A 237 -19.74 18.62 -13.46
CA PHE A 237 -18.36 18.14 -13.37
C PHE A 237 -17.35 19.16 -13.96
N TRP A 238 -17.60 19.66 -15.17
CA TRP A 238 -16.70 20.63 -15.80
C TRP A 238 -16.67 21.99 -15.09
N GLN A 239 -17.82 22.43 -14.58
CA GLN A 239 -17.86 23.63 -13.72
C GLN A 239 -17.03 23.40 -12.46
N PHE A 240 -17.22 22.27 -11.79
CA PHE A 240 -16.47 21.89 -10.59
C PHE A 240 -14.96 21.75 -10.86
N TYR A 241 -14.61 21.17 -12.00
CA TYR A 241 -13.23 21.04 -12.48
C TYR A 241 -12.53 22.40 -12.58
N GLN A 242 -13.20 23.39 -13.17
CA GLN A 242 -12.68 24.75 -13.34
C GLN A 242 -12.63 25.51 -12.01
N GLU A 243 -13.69 25.48 -11.23
CA GLU A 243 -13.78 26.20 -9.94
C GLU A 243 -12.71 25.75 -8.95
N ASN A 244 -12.34 24.48 -8.98
CA ASN A 244 -11.34 23.91 -8.06
C ASN A 244 -9.96 23.77 -8.70
N LEU A 245 -9.75 24.27 -9.91
CA LEU A 245 -8.49 24.17 -10.65
C LEU A 245 -7.93 22.74 -10.68
N LEU A 246 -8.78 21.76 -11.02
CA LEU A 246 -8.36 20.38 -11.09
C LEU A 246 -7.40 20.17 -12.27
N PHE A 247 -6.34 19.39 -12.04
CA PHE A 247 -5.36 19.05 -13.08
C PHE A 247 -5.77 17.76 -13.80
N PRO A 248 -5.43 17.59 -15.10
CA PRO A 248 -5.67 16.37 -15.84
C PRO A 248 -5.10 15.13 -15.13
N ASP A 249 -3.86 15.19 -14.66
CA ASP A 249 -3.17 14.10 -13.99
C ASP A 249 -3.86 13.66 -12.69
N TYR A 250 -4.24 14.62 -11.87
CA TYR A 250 -5.01 14.35 -10.65
C TYR A 250 -6.36 13.70 -10.98
N THR A 251 -7.06 14.27 -11.97
CA THR A 251 -8.40 13.79 -12.32
C THR A 251 -8.34 12.40 -12.93
N ALA A 252 -7.38 12.14 -13.81
CA ALA A 252 -7.14 10.81 -14.41
C ALA A 252 -6.85 9.77 -13.33
N ALA A 253 -5.94 10.07 -12.43
CA ALA A 253 -5.59 9.18 -11.33
C ALA A 253 -6.76 9.00 -10.34
N PHE A 254 -7.58 10.04 -10.09
CA PHE A 254 -8.76 9.92 -9.25
C PHE A 254 -9.87 9.11 -9.91
N ILE A 255 -10.06 9.22 -11.23
CA ILE A 255 -10.96 8.37 -12.03
C ILE A 255 -10.55 6.90 -11.87
N LYS A 256 -9.25 6.60 -12.04
CA LYS A 256 -8.72 5.23 -11.87
C LYS A 256 -9.03 4.63 -10.49
N GLN A 257 -9.08 5.44 -9.43
CA GLN A 257 -9.39 4.98 -8.07
C GLN A 257 -10.89 4.89 -7.76
N ALA A 258 -11.69 5.80 -8.31
CA ALA A 258 -13.09 5.97 -7.92
C ALA A 258 -14.06 5.27 -8.86
N VAL A 259 -13.73 5.15 -10.13
CA VAL A 259 -14.62 4.60 -11.17
C VAL A 259 -14.40 3.10 -11.31
N PHE A 260 -15.47 2.32 -11.24
CA PHE A 260 -15.44 0.86 -11.39
C PHE A 260 -15.61 0.41 -12.86
N HIS A 261 -16.41 1.16 -13.64
CA HIS A 261 -16.73 0.87 -15.04
C HIS A 261 -16.18 1.96 -15.96
N GLY A 262 -14.85 1.96 -16.14
CA GLY A 262 -14.13 2.97 -16.91
C GLY A 262 -14.67 3.18 -18.32
N GLU A 263 -15.03 2.10 -19.00
CA GLU A 263 -15.62 2.14 -20.36
C GLU A 263 -16.94 2.93 -20.41
N SER A 264 -17.87 2.62 -19.50
CA SER A 264 -19.12 3.37 -19.36
C SER A 264 -18.89 4.83 -19.02
N PHE A 265 -17.95 5.09 -18.11
CA PHE A 265 -17.60 6.43 -17.69
C PHE A 265 -17.09 7.29 -18.85
N TYR A 266 -16.05 6.84 -19.56
CA TYR A 266 -15.48 7.60 -20.67
C TYR A 266 -16.46 7.76 -21.84
N LYS A 267 -17.23 6.73 -22.16
CA LYS A 267 -18.29 6.83 -23.16
C LYS A 267 -19.32 7.91 -22.81
N ASN A 268 -19.82 7.92 -21.58
CA ASN A 268 -20.79 8.91 -21.13
C ASN A 268 -20.18 10.32 -21.09
N LEU A 269 -18.95 10.46 -20.62
CA LEU A 269 -18.25 11.75 -20.57
C LEU A 269 -18.04 12.32 -21.98
N LEU A 270 -17.58 11.51 -22.93
CA LEU A 270 -17.33 11.91 -24.32
C LEU A 270 -18.61 12.33 -25.04
N GLN A 271 -19.67 11.56 -24.91
CA GLN A 271 -20.97 11.85 -25.57
C GLN A 271 -21.60 13.14 -25.06
N ASN A 272 -21.38 13.52 -23.81
CA ASN A 272 -22.05 14.65 -23.16
C ASN A 272 -21.13 15.86 -22.92
N SER A 273 -19.89 15.83 -23.45
CA SER A 273 -18.91 16.91 -23.30
C SER A 273 -18.16 17.22 -24.61
N PRO A 274 -18.85 17.50 -25.73
CA PRO A 274 -18.21 17.68 -27.04
C PRO A 274 -17.23 18.87 -27.06
N ASP A 275 -17.48 19.88 -26.25
CA ASP A 275 -16.67 21.11 -26.18
C ASP A 275 -15.42 20.95 -25.31
N ARG A 276 -15.21 19.78 -24.67
CA ARG A 276 -14.11 19.48 -23.74
C ARG A 276 -13.16 18.40 -24.21
N LYS A 277 -13.11 18.20 -25.54
CA LYS A 277 -12.27 17.16 -26.14
C LYS A 277 -10.79 17.26 -25.72
N ALA A 278 -10.23 18.48 -25.67
CA ALA A 278 -8.83 18.69 -25.30
C ALA A 278 -8.56 18.28 -23.82
N ASP A 279 -9.45 18.65 -22.90
CA ASP A 279 -9.31 18.30 -21.48
C ASP A 279 -9.44 16.78 -21.28
N ILE A 280 -10.40 16.14 -21.97
CA ILE A 280 -10.59 14.68 -21.90
C ILE A 280 -9.37 13.95 -22.49
N LEU A 281 -8.83 14.43 -23.61
CA LEU A 281 -7.63 13.86 -24.21
C LEU A 281 -6.42 13.95 -23.28
N ALA A 282 -6.23 15.09 -22.61
CA ALA A 282 -5.17 15.24 -21.62
C ALA A 282 -5.31 14.26 -20.43
N MET A 283 -6.55 14.03 -19.95
CA MET A 283 -6.84 13.03 -18.92
C MET A 283 -6.57 11.61 -19.41
N LEU A 284 -6.96 11.27 -20.62
CA LEU A 284 -6.71 9.95 -21.21
C LEU A 284 -5.22 9.68 -21.43
N GLN A 285 -4.45 10.69 -21.88
CA GLN A 285 -2.99 10.58 -22.04
C GLN A 285 -2.33 10.37 -20.69
N SER A 286 -2.71 11.14 -19.67
CA SER A 286 -2.19 10.93 -18.31
C SER A 286 -2.59 9.55 -17.75
N ALA A 287 -3.81 9.10 -17.97
CA ALA A 287 -4.23 7.75 -17.56
C ALA A 287 -3.40 6.66 -18.24
N ARG A 288 -3.12 6.83 -19.53
CA ARG A 288 -2.29 5.90 -20.32
C ARG A 288 -0.86 5.84 -19.86
N ASP A 289 -0.24 7.00 -19.56
CA ASP A 289 1.14 7.07 -19.09
C ASP A 289 1.33 6.43 -17.70
N ASN A 290 0.25 6.38 -16.90
CA ASN A 290 0.20 5.75 -15.59
C ASN A 290 -0.48 4.37 -15.58
N ALA A 291 -0.73 3.78 -16.76
CA ALA A 291 -1.32 2.44 -16.86
C ALA A 291 -0.29 1.35 -16.54
N ILE A 292 -0.72 0.32 -15.79
CA ILE A 292 0.17 -0.74 -15.31
C ILE A 292 0.02 -2.01 -16.15
N THR A 293 -1.18 -2.28 -16.70
CA THR A 293 -1.47 -3.50 -17.45
C THR A 293 -1.52 -3.26 -18.95
N ALA A 294 -1.10 -4.26 -19.74
CA ALA A 294 -1.19 -4.19 -21.20
C ALA A 294 -2.62 -4.02 -21.70
N GLU A 295 -3.61 -4.61 -21.03
CA GLU A 295 -5.02 -4.48 -21.35
C GLU A 295 -5.53 -3.04 -21.14
N GLU A 296 -5.14 -2.42 -20.04
CA GLU A 296 -5.45 -1.02 -19.72
C GLU A 296 -4.85 -0.07 -20.77
N ILE A 297 -3.58 -0.30 -21.15
CA ILE A 297 -2.90 0.50 -22.18
C ILE A 297 -3.63 0.38 -23.51
N LEU A 298 -3.94 -0.83 -23.95
CA LEU A 298 -4.64 -1.08 -25.23
C LEU A 298 -5.99 -0.37 -25.26
N TYR A 299 -6.77 -0.51 -24.20
CA TYR A 299 -8.07 0.15 -24.07
C TYR A 299 -7.97 1.68 -24.16
N LEU A 300 -7.00 2.28 -23.43
CA LEU A 300 -6.80 3.73 -23.45
C LEU A 300 -6.29 4.23 -24.80
N ASP A 301 -5.41 3.46 -25.47
CA ASP A 301 -4.93 3.77 -26.82
C ASP A 301 -6.09 3.76 -27.84
N GLU A 302 -7.03 2.80 -27.75
CA GLU A 302 -8.25 2.76 -28.59
C GLU A 302 -9.12 4.00 -28.38
N LEU A 303 -9.30 4.44 -27.12
CA LEU A 303 -10.04 5.67 -26.82
C LEU A 303 -9.35 6.91 -27.39
N ILE A 304 -8.03 7.02 -27.23
CA ILE A 304 -7.24 8.15 -27.74
C ILE A 304 -7.26 8.20 -29.25
N ASP A 305 -7.14 7.07 -29.94
CA ASP A 305 -7.18 6.99 -31.40
C ASP A 305 -8.56 7.35 -31.97
N GLY A 306 -9.63 7.04 -31.24
CA GLY A 306 -10.98 7.49 -31.58
C GLY A 306 -11.16 9.02 -31.58
N PHE A 307 -10.24 9.78 -30.98
CA PHE A 307 -10.23 11.25 -31.04
C PHE A 307 -9.55 11.82 -32.29
N LYS A 308 -8.74 11.03 -33.00
CA LYS A 308 -7.97 11.49 -34.16
C LYS A 308 -8.80 11.47 -35.46
N ILE A 309 -10.02 10.95 -35.37
CA ILE A 309 -11.00 10.92 -36.48
C ILE A 309 -12.08 11.95 -36.19
#